data_02c9951396c9ac45c8b51b1efd65a74b
#
_entry.id   02c9951396c9ac45c8b51b1efd65a74b
#
_cell.length_a   1.000
_cell.length_b   1.000
_cell.length_c   1.000
_cell.angle_alpha   90.00
_cell.angle_beta   90.00
_cell.angle_gamma   90.00
#
_symmetry.space_group_name_H-M   'P 1'
#
loop_
_entity.id
_entity.type
_entity.pdbx_description
1 polymer ?
#
loop_
_entity_poly.entity_id
_entity_poly.type
_entity_poly.pdbx_seq_one_letter_code
_entity_poly.pdbx_strand_id
1 'polypeptide(L)'
;MDIERLKKVTTIQEFFQITNKGTISDGTKAFLEAMKEVRIPSGQDIVTYGQESDDGMYIILEGIADVYSSSNALINTLSIGDFIGELGLINDDIRAATVRARGEVVCANISKKLFDEIAFENRKVYGTFMNMLYTKTTKLVSERERIKSELAIATQIQTGCLENDFSCFNRLEAVKLTARMRPAKEVGGDFYDMFMIDETHMCFLIADVSGKGVPAAMFMSMAKTHIKNYATLGLPLAEVASRANNQLCYKNEAMMFVTAFICVLDLETNRVTFINAGHNLPFVQKADGDFQMITAKANMVLGMMEDVPYREQYLDLSKGDCIYLYTDGVTEALNPKQELLGDANLTSMLNRHREMAGDADAFVDAMYDEVDAFADGEMQADDITMVYLSRK
;
A
#
# COMPACT_ATOMS: atom_id res chain seq x y z
N MET A 1 -8.96 -43.84 -10.89
CA MET A 1 -8.64 -43.25 -9.56
C MET A 1 -9.71 -43.62 -8.54
N ASP A 2 -9.39 -43.65 -7.24
CA ASP A 2 -10.37 -43.93 -6.18
C ASP A 2 -11.25 -42.71 -5.93
N ILE A 3 -12.51 -42.74 -6.39
CA ILE A 3 -13.49 -41.67 -6.24
C ILE A 3 -13.79 -41.39 -4.76
N GLU A 4 -13.76 -42.38 -3.88
CA GLU A 4 -14.04 -42.19 -2.46
C GLU A 4 -12.96 -41.36 -1.77
N ARG A 5 -11.72 -41.40 -2.28
CA ARG A 5 -10.64 -40.51 -1.84
C ARG A 5 -10.88 -39.05 -2.30
N LEU A 6 -11.28 -38.89 -3.56
CA LEU A 6 -11.59 -37.58 -4.11
C LEU A 6 -12.76 -36.89 -3.39
N LYS A 7 -13.79 -37.67 -3.05
CA LYS A 7 -14.95 -37.17 -2.30
C LYS A 7 -14.60 -36.62 -0.90
N LYS A 8 -13.47 -36.99 -0.31
CA LYS A 8 -13.05 -36.50 1.00
C LYS A 8 -12.42 -35.11 0.94
N VAL A 9 -12.06 -34.63 -0.23
CA VAL A 9 -11.48 -33.30 -0.43
C VAL A 9 -12.60 -32.27 -0.47
N THR A 10 -12.65 -31.38 0.53
CA THR A 10 -13.74 -30.40 0.71
C THR A 10 -13.95 -29.52 -0.54
N THR A 11 -12.86 -29.07 -1.16
CA THR A 11 -12.92 -28.26 -2.38
C THR A 11 -13.55 -29.03 -3.54
N ILE A 12 -13.25 -30.33 -3.68
CA ILE A 12 -13.88 -31.18 -4.69
C ILE A 12 -15.38 -31.34 -4.42
N GLN A 13 -15.77 -31.50 -3.15
CA GLN A 13 -17.19 -31.55 -2.77
C GLN A 13 -17.93 -30.27 -3.15
N GLU A 14 -17.34 -29.11 -2.83
CA GLU A 14 -17.93 -27.79 -3.15
C GLU A 14 -18.05 -27.57 -4.66
N PHE A 15 -16.96 -27.76 -5.41
CA PHE A 15 -16.94 -27.45 -6.84
C PHE A 15 -17.79 -28.42 -7.67
N PHE A 16 -17.82 -29.68 -7.31
CA PHE A 16 -18.63 -30.67 -8.03
C PHE A 16 -20.02 -30.87 -7.43
N GLN A 17 -20.38 -30.04 -6.44
CA GLN A 17 -21.71 -30.07 -5.77
C GLN A 17 -22.06 -31.47 -5.25
N ILE A 18 -21.08 -32.16 -4.65
CA ILE A 18 -21.27 -33.49 -4.06
C ILE A 18 -22.07 -33.31 -2.77
N THR A 19 -23.29 -33.83 -2.75
CA THR A 19 -24.17 -33.69 -1.60
C THR A 19 -23.68 -34.54 -0.38
N ASN A 20 -24.12 -34.18 0.82
CA ASN A 20 -23.82 -34.91 2.05
C ASN A 20 -24.27 -36.41 2.02
N LYS A 21 -25.12 -36.79 1.05
CA LYS A 21 -25.50 -38.18 0.78
C LYS A 21 -24.53 -38.88 -0.19
N GLY A 22 -23.44 -38.24 -0.60
CA GLY A 22 -22.48 -38.80 -1.53
C GLY A 22 -22.97 -38.98 -2.96
N THR A 23 -24.14 -38.40 -3.30
CA THR A 23 -24.70 -38.50 -4.65
C THR A 23 -23.96 -37.55 -5.58
N ILE A 24 -23.44 -38.06 -6.68
CA ILE A 24 -22.76 -37.29 -7.72
C ILE A 24 -23.50 -37.45 -9.05
N SER A 25 -23.42 -36.44 -9.90
CA SER A 25 -24.00 -36.54 -11.25
C SER A 25 -23.19 -37.48 -12.12
N ASP A 26 -23.81 -38.06 -13.16
CA ASP A 26 -23.10 -38.91 -14.12
C ASP A 26 -21.92 -38.20 -14.76
N GLY A 27 -22.04 -36.88 -15.06
CA GLY A 27 -20.97 -36.07 -15.60
C GLY A 27 -19.82 -35.89 -14.60
N THR A 28 -20.11 -35.61 -13.33
CA THR A 28 -19.10 -35.53 -12.28
C THR A 28 -18.37 -36.86 -12.11
N LYS A 29 -19.12 -37.97 -12.11
CA LYS A 29 -18.56 -39.31 -11.99
C LYS A 29 -17.59 -39.61 -13.13
N ALA A 30 -18.00 -39.40 -14.37
CA ALA A 30 -17.18 -39.64 -15.56
C ALA A 30 -15.90 -38.76 -15.53
N PHE A 31 -16.02 -37.50 -15.12
CA PHE A 31 -14.88 -36.58 -14.99
C PHE A 31 -13.87 -37.07 -13.96
N LEU A 32 -14.34 -37.44 -12.75
CA LEU A 32 -13.45 -37.92 -11.70
C LEU A 32 -12.81 -39.27 -12.00
N GLU A 33 -13.52 -40.19 -12.69
CA GLU A 33 -13.00 -41.49 -13.14
C GLU A 33 -11.88 -41.35 -14.20
N ALA A 34 -11.95 -40.30 -15.03
CA ALA A 34 -10.95 -40.02 -16.06
C ALA A 34 -9.63 -39.53 -15.50
N MET A 35 -9.63 -38.96 -14.29
CA MET A 35 -8.41 -38.46 -13.67
C MET A 35 -7.42 -39.57 -13.33
N LYS A 36 -6.12 -39.27 -13.41
CA LYS A 36 -5.00 -40.14 -13.04
C LYS A 36 -4.29 -39.58 -11.81
N GLU A 37 -3.89 -40.48 -10.90
CA GLU A 37 -3.00 -40.10 -9.80
C GLU A 37 -1.58 -39.91 -10.31
N VAL A 38 -0.97 -38.79 -9.96
CA VAL A 38 0.41 -38.45 -10.26
C VAL A 38 1.11 -38.04 -8.97
N ARG A 39 2.31 -38.61 -8.73
CA ARG A 39 3.16 -38.26 -7.59
C ARG A 39 4.33 -37.41 -8.08
N ILE A 40 4.48 -36.26 -7.48
CA ILE A 40 5.51 -35.30 -7.80
C ILE A 40 6.50 -35.23 -6.64
N PRO A 41 7.78 -35.58 -6.86
CA PRO A 41 8.82 -35.49 -5.84
C PRO A 41 9.07 -34.04 -5.39
N SER A 42 9.59 -33.89 -4.18
CA SER A 42 9.99 -32.60 -3.63
C SER A 42 10.92 -31.82 -4.58
N GLY A 43 10.62 -30.55 -4.78
CA GLY A 43 11.41 -29.63 -5.60
C GLY A 43 11.17 -29.74 -7.11
N GLN A 44 10.32 -30.65 -7.57
CA GLN A 44 9.95 -30.75 -8.99
C GLN A 44 8.77 -29.82 -9.32
N ASP A 45 8.78 -29.32 -10.54
CA ASP A 45 7.70 -28.49 -11.07
C ASP A 45 6.53 -29.37 -11.52
N ILE A 46 5.32 -29.02 -11.08
CA ILE A 46 4.06 -29.62 -11.52
C ILE A 46 3.69 -29.04 -12.88
N VAL A 47 3.85 -27.71 -13.01
CA VAL A 47 3.75 -26.96 -14.28
C VAL A 47 4.81 -25.87 -14.27
N THR A 48 5.30 -25.49 -15.45
CA THR A 48 6.37 -24.47 -15.59
C THR A 48 5.88 -23.29 -16.44
N TYR A 49 6.16 -22.06 -16.01
CA TYR A 49 5.85 -20.84 -16.75
C TYR A 49 6.33 -20.91 -18.22
N GLY A 50 5.49 -20.50 -19.14
CA GLY A 50 5.80 -20.43 -20.55
C GLY A 50 5.73 -21.77 -21.31
N GLN A 51 5.49 -22.92 -20.64
CA GLN A 51 5.27 -24.19 -21.30
C GLN A 51 3.84 -24.31 -21.84
N GLU A 52 3.66 -25.15 -22.85
CA GLU A 52 2.35 -25.53 -23.37
C GLU A 52 1.53 -26.28 -22.30
N SER A 53 0.23 -26.16 -22.37
CA SER A 53 -0.69 -26.70 -21.35
C SER A 53 -1.30 -28.07 -21.70
N ASP A 54 -0.66 -28.86 -22.58
CA ASP A 54 -1.12 -30.18 -23.06
C ASP A 54 -1.31 -31.19 -21.94
N ASP A 55 -0.58 -31.08 -20.86
CA ASP A 55 -0.67 -31.90 -19.66
C ASP A 55 -1.98 -31.67 -18.86
N GLY A 56 -2.77 -30.64 -19.22
CA GLY A 56 -4.09 -30.38 -18.68
C GLY A 56 -4.09 -29.73 -17.31
N MET A 57 -4.94 -30.20 -16.39
CA MET A 57 -5.06 -29.68 -15.03
C MET A 57 -4.72 -30.71 -13.96
N TYR A 58 -4.39 -30.21 -12.77
CA TYR A 58 -4.11 -31.01 -11.59
C TYR A 58 -4.96 -30.53 -10.40
N ILE A 59 -5.32 -31.43 -9.50
CA ILE A 59 -5.93 -31.14 -8.21
C ILE A 59 -5.00 -31.72 -7.14
N ILE A 60 -4.58 -30.92 -6.16
CA ILE A 60 -3.73 -31.41 -5.08
C ILE A 60 -4.55 -32.30 -4.14
N LEU A 61 -4.13 -33.55 -3.95
CA LEU A 61 -4.73 -34.53 -3.04
C LEU A 61 -3.97 -34.64 -1.73
N GLU A 62 -2.64 -34.48 -1.79
CA GLU A 62 -1.74 -34.48 -0.65
C GLU A 62 -0.54 -33.59 -0.91
N GLY A 63 -0.02 -32.95 0.15
CA GLY A 63 1.16 -32.11 0.08
C GLY A 63 0.83 -30.63 -0.14
N ILE A 64 1.87 -29.85 -0.41
CA ILE A 64 1.84 -28.38 -0.60
C ILE A 64 2.70 -28.04 -1.81
N ALA A 65 2.26 -27.10 -2.62
CA ALA A 65 2.99 -26.59 -3.77
C ALA A 65 3.09 -25.06 -3.74
N ASP A 66 4.22 -24.53 -4.15
CA ASP A 66 4.51 -23.10 -4.23
C ASP A 66 4.34 -22.59 -5.66
N VAL A 67 3.69 -21.45 -5.80
CA VAL A 67 3.46 -20.76 -7.08
C VAL A 67 4.46 -19.62 -7.24
N TYR A 68 5.20 -19.64 -8.34
CA TYR A 68 6.20 -18.64 -8.66
C TYR A 68 5.80 -17.85 -9.91
N SER A 69 6.07 -16.53 -9.88
CA SER A 69 5.91 -15.65 -11.05
C SER A 69 6.93 -15.96 -12.16
N SER A 70 6.80 -15.29 -13.30
CA SER A 70 7.80 -15.29 -14.37
C SER A 70 9.20 -14.84 -13.92
N SER A 71 9.29 -13.99 -12.90
CA SER A 71 10.53 -13.53 -12.27
C SER A 71 11.03 -14.44 -11.14
N ASN A 72 10.44 -15.64 -10.97
CA ASN A 72 10.75 -16.59 -9.92
C ASN A 72 10.50 -16.07 -8.48
N ALA A 73 9.62 -15.07 -8.31
CA ALA A 73 9.15 -14.64 -7.00
C ALA A 73 8.00 -15.53 -6.52
N LEU A 74 8.00 -15.93 -5.25
CA LEU A 74 6.90 -16.66 -4.63
C LEU A 74 5.67 -15.74 -4.53
N ILE A 75 4.57 -16.13 -5.19
CA ILE A 75 3.33 -15.35 -5.24
C ILE A 75 2.17 -16.00 -4.49
N ASN A 76 2.20 -17.33 -4.33
CA ASN A 76 1.15 -18.05 -3.61
C ASN A 76 1.65 -19.42 -3.14
N THR A 77 0.90 -20.06 -2.24
CA THR A 77 1.09 -21.45 -1.82
C THR A 77 -0.25 -22.18 -1.94
N LEU A 78 -0.23 -23.32 -2.58
CA LEU A 78 -1.38 -24.19 -2.83
C LEU A 78 -1.34 -25.41 -1.93
N SER A 79 -2.50 -25.87 -1.52
CA SER A 79 -2.69 -26.98 -0.59
C SER A 79 -3.74 -27.99 -1.10
N ILE A 80 -4.08 -28.96 -0.27
CA ILE A 80 -5.07 -29.99 -0.60
C ILE A 80 -6.37 -29.36 -1.09
N GLY A 81 -6.82 -29.78 -2.27
CA GLY A 81 -8.05 -29.34 -2.92
C GLY A 81 -7.85 -28.17 -3.90
N ASP A 82 -6.66 -27.56 -3.95
CA ASP A 82 -6.40 -26.50 -4.92
C ASP A 82 -6.19 -27.06 -6.32
N PHE A 83 -6.57 -26.24 -7.32
CA PHE A 83 -6.48 -26.56 -8.73
C PHE A 83 -5.26 -25.88 -9.35
N ILE A 84 -4.57 -26.61 -10.24
CA ILE A 84 -3.40 -26.13 -10.98
C ILE A 84 -3.68 -26.28 -12.45
N GLY A 85 -3.57 -25.18 -13.21
CA GLY A 85 -3.60 -25.18 -14.68
C GLY A 85 -4.95 -25.49 -15.31
N GLU A 86 -6.06 -25.23 -14.62
CA GLU A 86 -7.43 -25.46 -15.07
C GLU A 86 -7.78 -24.73 -16.37
N LEU A 87 -7.17 -23.55 -16.60
CA LEU A 87 -7.37 -22.77 -17.82
C LEU A 87 -6.78 -23.47 -19.04
N GLY A 88 -5.77 -24.31 -18.87
CA GLY A 88 -5.18 -25.13 -19.94
C GLY A 88 -6.10 -26.20 -20.51
N LEU A 89 -7.26 -26.46 -19.89
CA LEU A 89 -8.30 -27.31 -20.47
C LEU A 89 -9.20 -26.57 -21.48
N ILE A 90 -9.23 -25.22 -21.43
CA ILE A 90 -10.10 -24.41 -22.29
C ILE A 90 -9.30 -23.76 -23.42
N ASN A 91 -8.14 -23.20 -23.10
CA ASN A 91 -7.31 -22.44 -24.02
C ASN A 91 -6.02 -23.19 -24.34
N ASP A 92 -5.48 -22.96 -25.53
CA ASP A 92 -4.15 -23.42 -25.93
C ASP A 92 -3.03 -22.46 -25.45
N ASP A 93 -3.31 -21.72 -24.37
CA ASP A 93 -2.38 -20.75 -23.81
C ASP A 93 -1.25 -21.44 -23.05
N ILE A 94 -0.12 -20.75 -22.98
CA ILE A 94 1.03 -21.15 -22.17
C ILE A 94 0.72 -21.00 -20.67
N ARG A 95 1.44 -21.76 -19.85
CA ARG A 95 1.33 -21.67 -18.37
C ARG A 95 1.71 -20.27 -17.86
N ALA A 96 0.81 -19.65 -17.08
CA ALA A 96 0.98 -18.30 -16.55
C ALA A 96 1.93 -18.21 -15.34
N ALA A 97 2.27 -19.35 -14.72
CA ALA A 97 3.12 -19.44 -13.53
C ALA A 97 3.81 -20.80 -13.46
N THR A 98 4.89 -20.87 -12.66
CA THR A 98 5.51 -22.15 -12.27
C THR A 98 4.92 -22.58 -10.94
N VAL A 99 4.50 -23.85 -10.84
CA VAL A 99 4.03 -24.45 -9.58
C VAL A 99 4.97 -25.60 -9.22
N ARG A 100 5.62 -25.49 -8.05
CA ARG A 100 6.66 -26.41 -7.57
C ARG A 100 6.26 -27.11 -6.29
N ALA A 101 6.52 -28.40 -6.21
CA ALA A 101 6.25 -29.21 -5.03
C ALA A 101 7.19 -28.84 -3.86
N ARG A 102 6.65 -28.41 -2.70
CA ARG A 102 7.42 -28.09 -1.48
C ARG A 102 7.81 -29.35 -0.68
N GLY A 103 7.28 -30.47 -0.98
CA GLY A 103 7.54 -31.79 -0.45
C GLY A 103 7.06 -32.80 -1.49
N GLU A 104 6.83 -34.05 -1.15
CA GLU A 104 6.10 -34.96 -2.05
C GLU A 104 4.65 -34.45 -2.18
N VAL A 105 4.18 -34.26 -3.42
CA VAL A 105 2.81 -33.86 -3.74
C VAL A 105 2.13 -34.94 -4.54
N VAL A 106 0.90 -35.29 -4.13
CA VAL A 106 0.05 -36.22 -4.87
C VAL A 106 -1.07 -35.43 -5.51
N CYS A 107 -1.22 -35.52 -6.83
CA CYS A 107 -2.24 -34.85 -7.59
C CYS A 107 -3.15 -35.82 -8.33
N ALA A 108 -4.39 -35.41 -8.58
CA ALA A 108 -5.26 -35.93 -9.61
C ALA A 108 -5.05 -35.10 -10.88
N ASN A 109 -4.68 -35.74 -11.99
CA ASN A 109 -4.46 -35.08 -13.28
C ASN A 109 -5.48 -35.54 -14.31
N ILE A 110 -5.91 -34.61 -15.16
CA ILE A 110 -6.62 -34.90 -16.41
C ILE A 110 -5.95 -34.09 -17.54
N SER A 111 -5.44 -34.81 -18.55
CA SER A 111 -4.84 -34.16 -19.73
C SER A 111 -5.91 -33.47 -20.57
N LYS A 112 -5.53 -32.43 -21.30
CA LYS A 112 -6.44 -31.71 -22.22
C LYS A 112 -7.07 -32.65 -23.24
N LYS A 113 -6.27 -33.47 -23.90
CA LYS A 113 -6.75 -34.45 -24.88
C LYS A 113 -7.83 -35.38 -24.29
N LEU A 114 -7.60 -35.94 -23.10
CA LEU A 114 -8.56 -36.84 -22.45
C LEU A 114 -9.83 -36.09 -22.02
N PHE A 115 -9.67 -34.83 -21.56
CA PHE A 115 -10.81 -34.00 -21.22
C PHE A 115 -11.68 -33.71 -22.45
N ASP A 116 -11.07 -33.33 -23.59
CA ASP A 116 -11.78 -33.05 -24.84
C ASP A 116 -12.53 -34.27 -25.37
N GLU A 117 -11.91 -35.43 -25.35
CA GLU A 117 -12.53 -36.72 -25.75
C GLU A 117 -13.78 -37.00 -24.89
N ILE A 118 -13.65 -36.88 -23.54
CA ILE A 118 -14.75 -37.12 -22.62
C ILE A 118 -15.84 -36.07 -22.72
N ALA A 119 -15.45 -34.79 -22.86
CA ALA A 119 -16.39 -33.68 -22.98
C ALA A 119 -17.19 -33.71 -24.29
N PHE A 120 -16.56 -34.20 -25.38
CA PHE A 120 -17.21 -34.40 -26.66
C PHE A 120 -18.28 -35.51 -26.58
N GLU A 121 -17.94 -36.63 -25.93
CA GLU A 121 -18.85 -37.75 -25.77
C GLU A 121 -19.94 -37.51 -24.70
N ASN A 122 -19.62 -36.73 -23.70
CA ASN A 122 -20.51 -36.49 -22.55
C ASN A 122 -20.62 -35.00 -22.21
N ARG A 123 -21.61 -34.33 -22.78
CA ARG A 123 -21.90 -32.91 -22.54
C ARG A 123 -22.08 -32.55 -21.06
N LYS A 124 -22.42 -33.53 -20.20
CA LYS A 124 -22.55 -33.29 -18.75
C LYS A 124 -21.19 -33.05 -18.09
N VAL A 125 -20.12 -33.67 -18.59
CA VAL A 125 -18.74 -33.44 -18.11
C VAL A 125 -18.33 -31.99 -18.35
N TYR A 126 -18.55 -31.49 -19.57
CA TYR A 126 -18.27 -30.09 -19.89
C TYR A 126 -19.08 -29.12 -19.02
N GLY A 127 -20.36 -29.39 -18.85
CA GLY A 127 -21.23 -28.57 -17.97
C GLY A 127 -20.75 -28.57 -16.51
N THR A 128 -20.30 -29.72 -15.99
CA THR A 128 -19.74 -29.81 -14.64
C THR A 128 -18.46 -29.00 -14.48
N PHE A 129 -17.56 -29.08 -15.46
CA PHE A 129 -16.32 -28.33 -15.47
C PHE A 129 -16.58 -26.81 -15.57
N MET A 130 -17.49 -26.39 -16.45
CA MET A 130 -17.88 -24.98 -16.56
C MET A 130 -18.50 -24.44 -15.27
N ASN A 131 -19.32 -25.22 -14.58
CA ASN A 131 -19.87 -24.86 -13.27
C ASN A 131 -18.76 -24.72 -12.22
N MET A 132 -17.76 -25.60 -12.21
CA MET A 132 -16.60 -25.51 -11.33
C MET A 132 -15.85 -24.20 -11.56
N LEU A 133 -15.53 -23.84 -12.79
CA LEU A 133 -14.86 -22.58 -13.13
C LEU A 133 -15.70 -21.37 -12.74
N TYR A 134 -17.00 -21.39 -13.04
CA TYR A 134 -17.92 -20.34 -12.64
C TYR A 134 -17.93 -20.12 -11.13
N THR A 135 -18.03 -21.20 -10.35
CA THR A 135 -18.04 -21.14 -8.88
C THR A 135 -16.72 -20.60 -8.35
N LYS A 136 -15.57 -21.06 -8.89
CA LYS A 136 -14.24 -20.54 -8.53
C LYS A 136 -14.11 -19.05 -8.82
N THR A 137 -14.49 -18.62 -10.02
CA THR A 137 -14.42 -17.24 -10.44
C THR A 137 -15.33 -16.35 -9.58
N THR A 138 -16.55 -16.78 -9.32
CA THR A 138 -17.51 -16.03 -8.49
C THR A 138 -16.98 -15.88 -7.05
N LYS A 139 -16.38 -16.95 -6.47
CA LYS A 139 -15.76 -16.91 -5.14
C LYS A 139 -14.61 -15.90 -5.11
N LEU A 140 -13.71 -15.92 -6.10
CA LEU A 140 -12.60 -14.98 -6.19
C LEU A 140 -13.06 -13.52 -6.35
N VAL A 141 -14.08 -13.28 -7.17
CA VAL A 141 -14.68 -11.94 -7.35
C VAL A 141 -15.29 -11.45 -6.03
N SER A 142 -16.09 -12.29 -5.35
CA SER A 142 -16.72 -11.90 -4.09
C SER A 142 -15.70 -11.61 -2.98
N GLU A 143 -14.61 -12.38 -2.91
CA GLU A 143 -13.54 -12.16 -1.94
C GLU A 143 -12.77 -10.88 -2.25
N ARG A 144 -12.48 -10.61 -3.53
CA ARG A 144 -11.87 -9.35 -3.97
C ARG A 144 -12.73 -8.14 -3.62
N GLU A 145 -14.04 -8.22 -3.86
CA GLU A 145 -14.98 -7.13 -3.52
C GLU A 145 -15.07 -6.92 -1.99
N ARG A 146 -15.02 -7.99 -1.20
CA ARG A 146 -14.96 -7.90 0.26
C ARG A 146 -13.70 -7.17 0.73
N ILE A 147 -12.52 -7.58 0.25
CA ILE A 147 -11.25 -6.95 0.62
C ILE A 147 -11.26 -5.48 0.21
N LYS A 148 -11.76 -5.16 -1.00
CA LYS A 148 -11.87 -3.79 -1.48
C LYS A 148 -12.81 -2.94 -0.59
N SER A 149 -13.91 -3.52 -0.12
CA SER A 149 -14.82 -2.84 0.80
C SER A 149 -14.17 -2.60 2.17
N GLU A 150 -13.44 -3.57 2.72
CA GLU A 150 -12.71 -3.42 3.99
C GLU A 150 -11.62 -2.33 3.88
N LEU A 151 -10.88 -2.29 2.76
CA LEU A 151 -9.89 -1.25 2.49
C LEU A 151 -10.52 0.14 2.34
N ALA A 152 -11.68 0.24 1.69
CA ALA A 152 -12.40 1.52 1.57
C ALA A 152 -12.82 2.08 2.94
N ILE A 153 -13.23 1.21 3.88
CA ILE A 153 -13.50 1.61 5.26
C ILE A 153 -12.22 2.07 5.96
N ALA A 154 -11.09 1.37 5.77
CA ALA A 154 -9.80 1.76 6.32
C ALA A 154 -9.36 3.14 5.79
N THR A 155 -9.54 3.41 4.50
CA THR A 155 -9.30 4.72 3.88
C THR A 155 -10.14 5.81 4.53
N GLN A 156 -11.43 5.54 4.73
CA GLN A 156 -12.33 6.50 5.37
C GLN A 156 -11.91 6.83 6.81
N ILE A 157 -11.49 5.81 7.59
CA ILE A 157 -10.98 6.01 8.94
C ILE A 157 -9.69 6.84 8.91
N GLN A 158 -8.74 6.50 8.04
CA GLN A 158 -7.47 7.20 7.91
C GLN A 158 -7.67 8.66 7.51
N THR A 159 -8.49 8.93 6.48
CA THR A 159 -8.83 10.29 6.06
C THR A 159 -9.50 11.08 7.18
N GLY A 160 -10.36 10.43 7.96
CA GLY A 160 -10.99 11.06 9.13
C GLY A 160 -10.03 11.34 10.31
N CYS A 161 -8.85 10.70 10.32
CA CYS A 161 -7.80 11.00 11.30
C CYS A 161 -6.96 12.23 10.92
N LEU A 162 -6.93 12.62 9.64
CA LEU A 162 -6.23 13.81 9.18
C LEU A 162 -7.09 15.05 9.37
N GLU A 163 -6.46 16.17 9.70
CA GLU A 163 -7.17 17.44 9.79
C GLU A 163 -7.55 17.93 8.38
N ASN A 164 -8.82 18.14 8.14
CA ASN A 164 -9.35 18.58 6.85
C ASN A 164 -10.08 19.93 6.94
N ASP A 165 -10.28 20.45 8.15
CA ASP A 165 -10.89 21.77 8.40
C ASP A 165 -9.88 22.71 9.05
N PHE A 166 -9.23 23.51 8.21
CA PHE A 166 -8.27 24.53 8.66
C PHE A 166 -8.93 25.87 9.03
N SER A 167 -10.25 25.96 9.06
CA SER A 167 -10.98 27.20 9.33
C SER A 167 -10.68 27.79 10.71
N CYS A 168 -10.40 26.95 11.71
CA CYS A 168 -10.01 27.40 13.05
C CYS A 168 -8.69 28.16 13.03
N PHE A 169 -7.70 27.73 12.23
CA PHE A 169 -6.40 28.41 12.08
C PHE A 169 -6.52 29.66 11.22
N ASN A 170 -7.35 29.63 10.17
CA ASN A 170 -7.59 30.78 9.30
C ASN A 170 -8.26 31.94 10.04
N ARG A 171 -8.99 31.67 11.14
CA ARG A 171 -9.57 32.70 12.04
C ARG A 171 -8.55 33.39 12.93
N LEU A 172 -7.36 32.81 13.12
CA LEU A 172 -6.30 33.39 13.94
C LEU A 172 -5.71 34.67 13.33
N GLU A 173 -6.17 35.14 12.15
CA GLU A 173 -5.64 36.31 11.43
C GLU A 173 -4.11 36.32 11.22
N ALA A 174 -3.39 35.45 11.91
CA ALA A 174 -1.94 35.39 11.95
C ALA A 174 -1.34 34.45 10.90
N VAL A 175 -2.07 33.43 10.47
CA VAL A 175 -1.60 32.42 9.52
C VAL A 175 -2.69 32.07 8.50
N LYS A 176 -2.28 31.63 7.33
CA LYS A 176 -3.07 30.80 6.41
C LYS A 176 -2.37 29.48 6.26
N LEU A 177 -3.14 28.42 6.31
CA LEU A 177 -2.62 27.06 6.36
C LEU A 177 -3.52 26.14 5.55
N THR A 178 -2.91 25.25 4.81
CA THR A 178 -3.59 24.11 4.18
C THR A 178 -2.65 22.90 4.12
N ALA A 179 -3.22 21.73 4.04
CA ALA A 179 -2.48 20.50 3.78
C ALA A 179 -3.35 19.53 3.00
N ARG A 180 -2.72 18.71 2.18
CA ARG A 180 -3.37 17.64 1.44
C ARG A 180 -2.46 16.43 1.35
N MET A 181 -3.08 15.27 1.33
CA MET A 181 -2.43 13.98 1.13
C MET A 181 -3.21 13.21 0.06
N ARG A 182 -2.48 12.66 -0.89
CA ARG A 182 -2.99 11.76 -1.92
C ARG A 182 -2.22 10.45 -1.83
N PRO A 183 -2.85 9.37 -1.32
CA PRO A 183 -2.17 8.09 -1.17
C PRO A 183 -1.95 7.42 -2.53
N ALA A 184 -0.84 6.67 -2.67
CA ALA A 184 -0.53 5.88 -3.86
C ALA A 184 -1.37 4.59 -3.95
N LYS A 185 -1.86 4.10 -2.81
CA LYS A 185 -2.76 2.95 -2.67
C LYS A 185 -4.04 3.38 -1.98
N GLU A 186 -4.88 2.41 -1.60
CA GLU A 186 -6.11 2.67 -0.87
C GLU A 186 -5.85 3.36 0.47
N VAL A 187 -4.73 3.03 1.15
CA VAL A 187 -4.26 3.67 2.39
C VAL A 187 -2.77 3.97 2.31
N GLY A 188 -2.33 5.06 2.91
CA GLY A 188 -0.96 5.56 2.86
C GLY A 188 -0.22 5.51 4.19
N GLY A 189 1.11 5.69 4.11
CA GLY A 189 1.99 5.88 5.27
C GLY A 189 2.13 7.34 5.68
N ASP A 190 1.97 8.23 4.73
CA ASP A 190 2.07 9.67 4.91
C ASP A 190 1.03 10.22 5.88
N PHE A 191 1.41 11.28 6.57
CA PHE A 191 0.46 12.08 7.34
C PHE A 191 0.96 13.47 7.65
N TYR A 192 0.01 14.32 7.97
CA TYR A 192 0.23 15.62 8.57
C TYR A 192 -0.67 15.80 9.79
N ASP A 193 -0.32 16.70 10.67
CA ASP A 193 -1.20 17.16 11.75
C ASP A 193 -0.94 18.62 12.09
N MET A 194 -2.00 19.28 12.56
CA MET A 194 -1.97 20.69 12.94
C MET A 194 -2.90 20.91 14.10
N PHE A 195 -2.40 21.54 15.15
CA PHE A 195 -3.19 21.84 16.35
C PHE A 195 -2.55 22.94 17.18
N MET A 196 -3.38 23.63 17.97
CA MET A 196 -2.87 24.55 18.99
C MET A 196 -2.41 23.74 20.20
N ILE A 197 -1.19 24.05 20.68
CA ILE A 197 -0.68 23.53 21.96
C ILE A 197 -1.27 24.36 23.09
N ASP A 198 -1.28 25.70 22.91
CA ASP A 198 -1.87 26.69 23.79
C ASP A 198 -2.36 27.88 22.95
N GLU A 199 -2.65 29.04 23.58
CA GLU A 199 -3.18 30.23 22.89
C GLU A 199 -2.19 30.85 21.90
N THR A 200 -0.88 30.62 22.06
CA THR A 200 0.19 31.26 21.29
C THR A 200 1.08 30.30 20.52
N HIS A 201 1.04 29.01 20.83
CA HIS A 201 1.88 28.01 20.19
C HIS A 201 1.06 27.06 19.31
N MET A 202 1.41 27.00 18.04
CA MET A 202 0.80 26.11 17.06
C MET A 202 1.79 25.02 16.60
N CYS A 203 1.43 23.76 16.76
CA CYS A 203 2.16 22.65 16.18
C CYS A 203 1.65 22.38 14.76
N PHE A 204 2.57 22.17 13.82
CA PHE A 204 2.29 21.62 12.50
C PHE A 204 3.40 20.68 12.11
N LEU A 205 3.06 19.59 11.42
CA LEU A 205 4.02 18.56 11.04
C LEU A 205 3.63 17.86 9.76
N ILE A 206 4.63 17.26 9.13
CA ILE A 206 4.51 16.31 8.04
C ILE A 206 5.41 15.12 8.33
N ALA A 207 4.98 13.93 7.94
CA ALA A 207 5.73 12.70 8.20
C ALA A 207 5.38 11.63 7.18
N ASP A 208 6.33 10.71 6.98
CA ASP A 208 6.19 9.53 6.13
C ASP A 208 6.66 8.29 6.86
N VAL A 209 5.89 7.22 6.79
CA VAL A 209 6.13 5.92 7.41
C VAL A 209 6.74 4.96 6.40
N SER A 210 7.82 4.30 6.80
CA SER A 210 8.48 3.26 5.99
C SER A 210 7.50 2.16 5.54
N GLY A 211 7.55 1.80 4.26
CA GLY A 211 6.65 0.80 3.66
C GLY A 211 5.34 1.41 3.16
N LYS A 212 4.39 0.58 2.73
CA LYS A 212 3.16 1.03 2.06
C LYS A 212 1.95 0.18 2.46
N GLY A 213 0.76 0.76 2.32
CA GLY A 213 -0.51 0.08 2.55
C GLY A 213 -0.86 -0.06 4.03
N VAL A 214 -1.62 -1.10 4.39
CA VAL A 214 -2.22 -1.25 5.73
C VAL A 214 -1.21 -1.20 6.89
N PRO A 215 -0.04 -1.88 6.85
CA PRO A 215 0.94 -1.76 7.93
C PRO A 215 1.43 -0.34 8.16
N ALA A 216 1.74 0.39 7.07
CA ALA A 216 2.18 1.78 7.15
C ALA A 216 1.07 2.69 7.71
N ALA A 217 -0.17 2.53 7.27
CA ALA A 217 -1.33 3.28 7.77
C ALA A 217 -1.58 3.05 9.28
N MET A 218 -1.39 1.83 9.77
CA MET A 218 -1.49 1.53 11.21
C MET A 218 -0.38 2.21 12.01
N PHE A 219 0.86 2.12 11.54
CA PHE A 219 2.01 2.74 12.21
C PHE A 219 1.93 4.27 12.17
N MET A 220 1.42 4.84 11.08
CA MET A 220 1.08 6.26 10.94
C MET A 220 0.15 6.73 12.04
N SER A 221 -0.94 6.00 12.29
CA SER A 221 -1.93 6.36 13.32
C SER A 221 -1.32 6.35 14.72
N MET A 222 -0.40 5.43 15.01
CA MET A 222 0.36 5.38 16.26
C MET A 222 1.30 6.58 16.36
N ALA A 223 2.08 6.86 15.32
CA ALA A 223 3.05 7.96 15.29
C ALA A 223 2.36 9.31 15.48
N LYS A 224 1.30 9.58 14.70
CA LYS A 224 0.47 10.78 14.83
C LYS A 224 -0.05 10.97 16.24
N THR A 225 -0.61 9.91 16.83
CA THR A 225 -1.18 9.94 18.18
C THR A 225 -0.12 10.23 19.25
N HIS A 226 1.05 9.58 19.18
CA HIS A 226 2.11 9.81 20.17
C HIS A 226 2.70 11.21 20.06
N ILE A 227 2.98 11.70 18.85
CA ILE A 227 3.49 13.06 18.65
C ILE A 227 2.49 14.08 19.22
N LYS A 228 1.21 13.99 18.85
CA LYS A 228 0.17 14.91 19.30
C LYS A 228 0.01 14.90 20.82
N ASN A 229 -0.09 13.72 21.42
CA ASN A 229 -0.29 13.58 22.86
C ASN A 229 0.85 14.19 23.67
N TYR A 230 2.11 14.02 23.25
CA TYR A 230 3.24 14.61 23.95
C TYR A 230 3.39 16.11 23.68
N ALA A 231 3.10 16.57 22.46
CA ALA A 231 3.15 17.99 22.13
C ALA A 231 2.12 18.80 22.91
N THR A 232 0.90 18.28 23.08
CA THR A 232 -0.16 18.95 23.86
C THR A 232 0.11 19.05 25.36
N LEU A 233 1.14 18.37 25.88
CA LEU A 233 1.60 18.55 27.27
C LEU A 233 2.48 19.79 27.46
N GLY A 234 2.78 20.56 26.40
CA GLY A 234 3.66 21.72 26.45
C GLY A 234 5.13 21.38 26.76
N LEU A 235 5.56 20.16 26.43
CA LEU A 235 6.95 19.73 26.59
C LEU A 235 7.85 20.36 25.52
N PRO A 236 9.17 20.54 25.82
CA PRO A 236 10.14 20.89 24.79
C PRO A 236 10.05 19.91 23.60
N LEU A 237 10.18 20.42 22.38
CA LEU A 237 9.95 19.61 21.17
C LEU A 237 10.93 18.44 21.06
N ALA A 238 12.17 18.60 21.57
CA ALA A 238 13.15 17.52 21.70
C ALA A 238 12.64 16.36 22.59
N GLU A 239 11.96 16.70 23.67
CA GLU A 239 11.37 15.71 24.59
C GLU A 239 10.13 15.05 23.96
N VAL A 240 9.30 15.80 23.24
CA VAL A 240 8.18 15.27 22.46
C VAL A 240 8.67 14.20 21.48
N ALA A 241 9.68 14.52 20.66
CA ALA A 241 10.23 13.59 19.70
C ALA A 241 10.86 12.37 20.37
N SER A 242 11.62 12.53 21.46
CA SER A 242 12.23 11.43 22.18
C SER A 242 11.21 10.46 22.77
N ARG A 243 10.16 11.00 23.41
CA ARG A 243 9.08 10.18 23.99
C ARG A 243 8.27 9.46 22.90
N ALA A 244 7.92 10.14 21.81
CA ALA A 244 7.22 9.54 20.70
C ALA A 244 8.06 8.42 20.06
N ASN A 245 9.37 8.67 19.86
CA ASN A 245 10.32 7.67 19.35
C ASN A 245 10.34 6.41 20.22
N ASN A 246 10.50 6.55 21.53
CA ASN A 246 10.58 5.40 22.44
C ASN A 246 9.28 4.58 22.46
N GLN A 247 8.11 5.22 22.33
CA GLN A 247 6.84 4.51 22.21
C GLN A 247 6.75 3.75 20.87
N LEU A 248 7.25 4.32 19.78
CA LEU A 248 7.28 3.67 18.47
C LEU A 248 8.29 2.53 18.38
N CYS A 249 9.38 2.59 19.14
CA CYS A 249 10.34 1.49 19.26
C CYS A 249 9.78 0.29 20.05
N TYR A 250 8.88 0.55 21.02
CA TYR A 250 8.36 -0.49 21.90
C TYR A 250 7.59 -1.56 21.13
N LYS A 251 8.09 -2.81 21.16
CA LYS A 251 7.53 -3.96 20.43
C LYS A 251 7.41 -3.78 18.91
N ASN A 252 8.28 -2.99 18.32
CA ASN A 252 8.36 -2.78 16.87
C ASN A 252 9.13 -3.91 16.19
N GLU A 253 8.58 -5.13 16.20
CA GLU A 253 9.21 -6.31 15.57
C GLU A 253 9.30 -6.19 14.05
N ALA A 254 8.44 -5.39 13.44
CA ALA A 254 8.43 -5.11 12.00
C ALA A 254 9.52 -4.12 11.58
N MET A 255 10.27 -3.54 12.53
CA MET A 255 11.32 -2.55 12.29
C MET A 255 10.85 -1.36 11.43
N MET A 256 9.60 -0.93 11.63
CA MET A 256 9.04 0.23 10.94
C MET A 256 9.58 1.52 11.56
N PHE A 257 9.73 2.55 10.75
CA PHE A 257 10.18 3.86 11.19
C PHE A 257 9.38 4.97 10.51
N VAL A 258 9.52 6.18 11.04
CA VAL A 258 8.86 7.38 10.51
C VAL A 258 9.90 8.45 10.29
N THR A 259 9.92 9.03 9.10
CA THR A 259 10.56 10.32 8.87
C THR A 259 9.56 11.42 9.22
N ALA A 260 9.98 12.46 9.94
CA ALA A 260 9.08 13.53 10.35
C ALA A 260 9.77 14.89 10.38
N PHE A 261 9.07 15.92 9.93
CA PHE A 261 9.42 17.31 10.14
C PHE A 261 8.37 17.94 11.06
N ILE A 262 8.73 18.15 12.32
CA ILE A 262 7.82 18.60 13.38
C ILE A 262 8.16 20.03 13.76
N CYS A 263 7.17 20.92 13.72
CA CYS A 263 7.31 22.35 13.94
C CYS A 263 6.39 22.84 15.07
N VAL A 264 6.87 23.79 15.86
CA VAL A 264 6.07 24.60 16.77
C VAL A 264 6.32 26.08 16.44
N LEU A 265 5.28 26.74 15.96
CA LEU A 265 5.31 28.19 15.68
C LEU A 265 4.79 28.94 16.93
N ASP A 266 5.61 29.81 17.46
CA ASP A 266 5.23 30.83 18.42
C ASP A 266 4.66 32.06 17.64
N LEU A 267 3.37 32.31 17.82
CA LEU A 267 2.62 33.36 17.12
C LEU A 267 2.99 34.77 17.59
N GLU A 268 3.56 34.92 18.78
CA GLU A 268 4.00 36.22 19.31
C GLU A 268 5.38 36.61 18.80
N THR A 269 6.31 35.65 18.83
CA THR A 269 7.72 35.90 18.44
C THR A 269 8.00 35.62 16.98
N ASN A 270 7.09 34.94 16.26
CA ASN A 270 7.27 34.43 14.89
C ASN A 270 8.40 33.41 14.73
N ARG A 271 8.85 32.83 15.84
CA ARG A 271 9.87 31.78 15.83
C ARG A 271 9.25 30.41 15.61
N VAL A 272 9.81 29.65 14.71
CA VAL A 272 9.50 28.24 14.53
C VAL A 272 10.63 27.43 15.16
N THR A 273 10.30 26.67 16.20
CA THR A 273 11.15 25.60 16.74
C THR A 273 10.83 24.33 15.95
N PHE A 274 11.83 23.65 15.41
CA PHE A 274 11.59 22.44 14.64
C PHE A 274 12.57 21.31 14.93
N ILE A 275 12.12 20.08 14.64
CA ILE A 275 12.93 18.85 14.59
C ILE A 275 12.77 18.24 13.21
N ASN A 276 13.90 18.01 12.54
CA ASN A 276 13.94 17.15 11.37
C ASN A 276 14.39 15.75 11.80
N ALA A 277 13.47 14.80 11.85
CA ALA A 277 13.73 13.38 12.11
C ALA A 277 13.90 12.63 10.77
N GLY A 278 14.91 12.98 9.98
CA GLY A 278 15.25 12.29 8.73
C GLY A 278 14.31 12.57 7.56
N HIS A 279 13.49 13.62 7.63
CA HIS A 279 12.52 13.99 6.60
C HIS A 279 13.10 14.98 5.59
N ASN A 280 12.43 15.14 4.43
CA ASN A 280 12.75 16.10 3.41
C ASN A 280 12.82 17.52 4.00
N LEU A 281 13.78 18.31 3.52
CA LEU A 281 13.93 19.69 3.97
C LEU A 281 12.86 20.59 3.33
N PRO A 282 12.15 21.42 4.11
CA PRO A 282 11.14 22.30 3.58
C PRO A 282 11.74 23.46 2.79
N PHE A 283 10.91 24.06 1.96
CA PHE A 283 11.21 25.33 1.30
C PHE A 283 10.58 26.49 2.07
N VAL A 284 11.30 27.59 2.15
CA VAL A 284 10.84 28.85 2.77
C VAL A 284 10.95 29.95 1.74
N GLN A 285 9.89 30.72 1.60
CA GLN A 285 9.87 32.00 0.88
C GLN A 285 9.88 33.14 1.90
N LYS A 286 10.84 34.06 1.79
CA LYS A 286 10.94 35.26 2.60
C LYS A 286 10.26 36.42 1.86
N ALA A 287 9.17 36.95 2.42
CA ALA A 287 8.36 38.02 1.83
C ALA A 287 8.12 37.79 0.33
N ASP A 288 8.61 38.70 -0.53
CA ASP A 288 8.45 38.64 -1.99
C ASP A 288 9.62 37.93 -2.71
N GLY A 289 10.46 37.18 -1.94
CA GLY A 289 11.61 36.45 -2.47
C GLY A 289 11.24 35.15 -3.16
N ASP A 290 12.25 34.41 -3.59
CA ASP A 290 12.12 33.07 -4.13
C ASP A 290 12.05 32.05 -3.01
N PHE A 291 11.38 30.90 -3.26
CA PHE A 291 11.44 29.74 -2.41
C PHE A 291 12.86 29.17 -2.40
N GLN A 292 13.38 28.95 -1.21
CA GLN A 292 14.69 28.36 -1.00
C GLN A 292 14.58 27.22 0.00
N MET A 293 15.22 26.10 -0.30
CA MET A 293 15.32 24.98 0.64
C MET A 293 16.13 25.43 1.85
N ILE A 294 15.63 25.17 3.05
CA ILE A 294 16.37 25.49 4.28
C ILE A 294 17.57 24.54 4.45
N THR A 295 18.56 25.00 5.22
CA THR A 295 19.66 24.15 5.65
C THR A 295 19.40 23.73 7.09
N ALA A 296 19.29 22.42 7.35
CA ALA A 296 19.09 21.88 8.68
C ALA A 296 19.84 20.56 8.85
N LYS A 297 20.16 20.22 10.10
CA LYS A 297 20.76 18.93 10.45
C LYS A 297 19.64 17.93 10.71
N ALA A 298 19.71 16.75 10.12
CA ALA A 298 18.81 15.67 10.42
C ALA A 298 19.13 15.06 11.80
N ASN A 299 18.09 14.73 12.56
CA ASN A 299 18.15 13.78 13.66
C ASN A 299 17.83 12.37 13.12
N MET A 300 17.92 11.36 13.99
CA MET A 300 17.48 9.99 13.67
C MET A 300 15.97 9.98 13.38
N VAL A 301 15.55 9.12 12.47
CA VAL A 301 14.12 8.82 12.22
C VAL A 301 13.46 8.27 13.49
N LEU A 302 12.15 8.42 13.62
CA LEU A 302 11.41 7.92 14.78
C LEU A 302 11.14 6.41 14.65
N GLY A 303 11.21 5.67 15.76
CA GLY A 303 10.89 4.24 15.80
C GLY A 303 12.04 3.29 15.48
N MET A 304 13.24 3.81 15.17
CA MET A 304 14.39 2.98 14.79
C MET A 304 15.22 2.52 15.99
N MET A 305 15.46 3.38 16.97
CA MET A 305 16.30 3.10 18.13
C MET A 305 15.83 3.89 19.35
N GLU A 306 15.75 3.22 20.51
CA GLU A 306 15.37 3.87 21.79
C GLU A 306 16.46 4.84 22.27
N ASP A 307 16.05 5.77 23.11
CA ASP A 307 16.90 6.73 23.84
C ASP A 307 17.80 7.61 22.97
N VAL A 308 17.38 7.86 21.73
CA VAL A 308 18.09 8.79 20.83
C VAL A 308 17.82 10.23 21.27
N PRO A 309 18.88 11.07 21.43
CA PRO A 309 18.71 12.48 21.70
C PRO A 309 18.31 13.24 20.43
N TYR A 310 17.20 13.98 20.51
CA TYR A 310 16.77 14.90 19.44
C TYR A 310 17.24 16.32 19.74
N ARG A 311 17.60 17.06 18.70
CA ARG A 311 18.07 18.43 18.79
C ARG A 311 17.13 19.36 18.08
N GLU A 312 16.65 20.35 18.79
CA GLU A 312 15.85 21.44 18.23
C GLU A 312 16.71 22.36 17.36
N GLN A 313 16.08 22.89 16.34
CA GLN A 313 16.61 23.92 15.48
C GLN A 313 15.55 25.02 15.33
N TYR A 314 15.94 26.17 14.86
CA TYR A 314 15.09 27.36 14.86
C TYR A 314 15.14 28.04 13.49
N LEU A 315 14.01 28.57 13.09
CA LEU A 315 13.91 29.54 11.99
C LEU A 315 12.89 30.60 12.36
N ASP A 316 13.07 31.81 11.84
CA ASP A 316 12.09 32.88 11.99
C ASP A 316 11.18 32.90 10.77
N LEU A 317 9.86 32.93 11.00
CA LEU A 317 8.85 33.01 9.95
C LEU A 317 8.05 34.31 10.16
N SER A 318 8.62 35.40 9.64
CA SER A 318 8.07 36.73 9.78
C SER A 318 6.81 36.91 8.93
N LYS A 319 6.10 38.01 9.17
CA LYS A 319 4.92 38.39 8.39
C LYS A 319 5.27 38.50 6.89
N GLY A 320 4.49 37.85 6.06
CA GLY A 320 4.72 37.72 4.61
C GLY A 320 5.58 36.50 4.21
N ASP A 321 6.20 35.81 5.17
CA ASP A 321 6.97 34.59 4.87
C ASP A 321 6.05 33.38 4.74
N CYS A 322 6.49 32.39 3.96
CA CYS A 322 5.80 31.12 3.77
C CYS A 322 6.73 29.95 3.97
N ILE A 323 6.19 28.81 4.39
CA ILE A 323 6.89 27.53 4.47
C ILE A 323 6.08 26.46 3.73
N TYR A 324 6.77 25.68 2.90
CA TYR A 324 6.22 24.53 2.17
C TYR A 324 6.96 23.28 2.57
N LEU A 325 6.20 22.29 3.09
CA LEU A 325 6.70 20.97 3.46
C LEU A 325 6.07 19.94 2.51
N TYR A 326 6.82 18.89 2.22
CA TYR A 326 6.41 17.86 1.28
C TYR A 326 7.05 16.51 1.63
N THR A 327 6.42 15.42 1.20
CA THR A 327 6.99 14.08 1.25
C THR A 327 7.71 13.73 -0.05
N ASP A 328 8.55 12.73 -0.02
CA ASP A 328 9.39 12.32 -1.16
C ASP A 328 8.58 11.90 -2.39
N GLY A 329 7.32 11.45 -2.22
CA GLY A 329 6.43 11.18 -3.34
C GLY A 329 6.23 12.35 -4.31
N VAL A 330 6.49 13.60 -3.88
CA VAL A 330 6.53 14.77 -4.77
C VAL A 330 7.76 14.70 -5.68
N THR A 331 8.94 14.54 -5.10
CA THR A 331 10.22 14.55 -5.83
C THR A 331 10.52 13.23 -6.54
N GLU A 332 9.92 12.13 -6.08
CA GLU A 332 10.02 10.81 -6.68
C GLU A 332 8.95 10.52 -7.75
N ALA A 333 8.05 11.48 -8.02
CA ALA A 333 7.13 11.38 -9.15
C ALA A 333 7.90 11.12 -10.44
N LEU A 334 7.46 10.09 -11.21
CA LEU A 334 8.08 9.66 -12.46
C LEU A 334 7.32 10.23 -13.65
N ASN A 335 8.07 10.62 -14.68
CA ASN A 335 7.50 10.93 -15.99
C ASN A 335 7.52 9.70 -16.91
N PRO A 336 6.89 9.72 -18.12
CA PRO A 336 6.91 8.62 -19.08
C PRO A 336 8.30 8.14 -19.52
N LYS A 337 9.33 8.95 -19.28
CA LYS A 337 10.73 8.58 -19.54
C LYS A 337 11.40 7.92 -18.34
N GLN A 338 10.67 7.70 -17.24
CA GLN A 338 11.17 7.18 -15.98
C GLN A 338 12.22 8.09 -15.32
N GLU A 339 12.11 9.39 -15.52
CA GLU A 339 12.92 10.41 -14.86
C GLU A 339 12.16 10.91 -13.63
N LEU A 340 12.86 11.10 -12.50
CA LEU A 340 12.31 11.69 -11.28
C LEU A 340 12.09 13.19 -11.44
N LEU A 341 11.05 13.74 -10.79
CA LEU A 341 10.83 15.18 -10.72
C LEU A 341 12.03 15.89 -10.08
N GLY A 342 12.44 15.45 -8.90
CA GLY A 342 13.63 15.96 -8.21
C GLY A 342 13.51 17.38 -7.66
N ASP A 343 14.43 17.75 -6.76
CA ASP A 343 14.41 19.05 -6.06
C ASP A 343 14.55 20.26 -6.98
N ALA A 344 15.30 20.15 -8.07
CA ALA A 344 15.51 21.27 -9.00
C ALA A 344 14.23 21.66 -9.74
N ASN A 345 13.45 20.68 -10.20
CA ASN A 345 12.16 20.94 -10.82
C ASN A 345 11.16 21.44 -9.79
N LEU A 346 11.11 20.83 -8.59
CA LEU A 346 10.26 21.29 -7.50
C LEU A 346 10.54 22.76 -7.16
N THR A 347 11.82 23.15 -7.02
CA THR A 347 12.22 24.54 -6.79
C THR A 347 11.69 25.48 -7.90
N SER A 348 11.77 25.03 -9.14
CA SER A 348 11.30 25.82 -10.30
C SER A 348 9.77 25.96 -10.29
N MET A 349 9.03 24.90 -9.93
CA MET A 349 7.58 24.91 -9.79
C MET A 349 7.13 25.85 -8.68
N LEU A 350 7.72 25.75 -7.48
CA LEU A 350 7.42 26.63 -6.35
C LEU A 350 7.61 28.11 -6.73
N ASN A 351 8.72 28.45 -7.39
CA ASN A 351 9.01 29.82 -7.77
C ASN A 351 8.12 30.36 -8.91
N ARG A 352 7.58 29.48 -9.75
CA ARG A 352 6.58 29.84 -10.76
C ARG A 352 5.27 30.29 -10.14
N HIS A 353 4.89 29.69 -9.01
CA HIS A 353 3.64 30.01 -8.30
C HIS A 353 3.81 30.91 -7.08
N ARG A 354 5.00 31.50 -6.86
CA ARG A 354 5.33 32.29 -5.66
C ARG A 354 4.35 33.44 -5.37
N GLU A 355 3.76 34.03 -6.41
CA GLU A 355 2.79 35.13 -6.26
C GLU A 355 1.45 34.68 -5.67
N MET A 356 1.18 33.37 -5.68
CA MET A 356 -0.01 32.76 -5.06
C MET A 356 0.15 32.54 -3.56
N ALA A 357 1.29 32.91 -2.96
CA ALA A 357 1.63 32.66 -1.56
C ALA A 357 0.58 33.17 -0.53
N GLY A 358 -0.25 34.13 -0.92
CA GLY A 358 -1.37 34.62 -0.11
C GLY A 358 -2.61 33.73 -0.07
N ASP A 359 -2.73 32.74 -0.96
CA ASP A 359 -3.84 31.78 -1.05
C ASP A 359 -3.28 30.36 -0.94
N ALA A 360 -3.34 29.80 0.27
CA ALA A 360 -2.74 28.50 0.60
C ALA A 360 -3.37 27.36 -0.20
N ASP A 361 -4.70 27.38 -0.37
CA ASP A 361 -5.41 26.33 -1.09
C ASP A 361 -5.08 26.34 -2.58
N ALA A 362 -5.17 27.52 -3.20
CA ALA A 362 -4.81 27.69 -4.62
C ALA A 362 -3.34 27.33 -4.89
N PHE A 363 -2.43 27.63 -3.96
CA PHE A 363 -1.02 27.27 -4.08
C PHE A 363 -0.81 25.76 -4.09
N VAL A 364 -1.39 25.05 -3.11
CA VAL A 364 -1.26 23.59 -3.02
C VAL A 364 -1.93 22.90 -4.20
N ASP A 365 -3.09 23.39 -4.67
CA ASP A 365 -3.74 22.88 -5.88
C ASP A 365 -2.84 23.02 -7.10
N ALA A 366 -2.24 24.19 -7.31
CA ALA A 366 -1.31 24.41 -8.42
C ALA A 366 -0.09 23.48 -8.34
N MET A 367 0.42 23.19 -7.15
CA MET A 367 1.53 22.25 -6.98
C MET A 367 1.14 20.81 -7.34
N TYR A 368 -0.07 20.36 -6.99
CA TYR A 368 -0.58 19.06 -7.44
C TYR A 368 -0.74 19.01 -8.96
N ASP A 369 -1.26 20.06 -9.58
CA ASP A 369 -1.41 20.16 -11.04
C ASP A 369 -0.04 20.09 -11.75
N GLU A 370 1.00 20.73 -11.21
CA GLU A 370 2.36 20.65 -11.74
C GLU A 370 2.96 19.24 -11.64
N VAL A 371 2.75 18.56 -10.51
CA VAL A 371 3.20 17.16 -10.35
C VAL A 371 2.46 16.24 -11.34
N ASP A 372 1.16 16.40 -11.49
CA ASP A 372 0.35 15.61 -12.42
C ASP A 372 0.72 15.89 -13.88
N ALA A 373 1.00 17.14 -14.23
CA ALA A 373 1.49 17.53 -15.56
C ALA A 373 2.89 16.94 -15.86
N PHE A 374 3.76 16.84 -14.85
CA PHE A 374 5.07 16.20 -15.00
C PHE A 374 4.93 14.68 -15.19
N ALA A 375 4.05 14.06 -14.42
CA ALA A 375 3.81 12.62 -14.47
C ALA A 375 3.14 12.16 -15.79
N ASP A 376 2.40 13.06 -16.47
CA ASP A 376 1.76 12.83 -17.78
C ASP A 376 1.08 11.44 -17.91
N GLY A 377 0.35 11.05 -16.85
CA GLY A 377 -0.42 9.81 -16.80
C GLY A 377 0.33 8.59 -16.25
N GLU A 378 1.58 8.71 -15.86
CA GLU A 378 2.28 7.66 -15.12
C GLU A 378 1.62 7.42 -13.75
N MET A 379 1.68 6.15 -13.29
CA MET A 379 1.09 5.81 -11.99
C MET A 379 1.92 6.40 -10.86
N GLN A 380 1.21 6.97 -9.88
CA GLN A 380 1.81 7.45 -8.65
C GLN A 380 2.56 6.33 -7.92
N ALA A 381 3.85 6.51 -7.68
CA ALA A 381 4.72 5.51 -7.08
C ALA A 381 4.66 5.52 -5.55
N ASP A 382 4.53 6.70 -4.93
CA ASP A 382 4.46 6.89 -3.48
C ASP A 382 3.37 7.88 -3.06
N ASP A 383 3.04 7.91 -1.77
CA ASP A 383 2.10 8.88 -1.22
C ASP A 383 2.61 10.31 -1.45
N ILE A 384 1.73 11.22 -1.83
CA ILE A 384 2.07 12.63 -2.06
C ILE A 384 1.37 13.46 -1.00
N THR A 385 2.16 14.07 -0.13
CA THR A 385 1.66 14.95 0.92
C THR A 385 2.33 16.31 0.84
N MET A 386 1.53 17.37 0.94
CA MET A 386 1.98 18.76 0.91
C MET A 386 1.33 19.53 2.07
N VAL A 387 2.13 20.32 2.76
CA VAL A 387 1.69 21.24 3.82
C VAL A 387 2.21 22.62 3.47
N TYR A 388 1.34 23.60 3.49
CA TYR A 388 1.67 24.99 3.22
C TYR A 388 1.18 25.90 4.32
N LEU A 389 2.04 26.77 4.83
CA LEU A 389 1.70 27.78 5.83
C LEU A 389 2.29 29.14 5.41
N SER A 390 1.48 30.18 5.43
CA SER A 390 1.91 31.58 5.26
C SER A 390 1.57 32.42 6.49
N ARG A 391 2.49 33.31 6.87
CA ARG A 391 2.30 34.34 7.91
C ARG A 391 1.66 35.59 7.31
N LYS A 392 0.55 36.04 7.95
CA LYS A 392 -0.14 37.27 7.53
C LYS A 392 0.44 38.50 8.17
#